data_6761b51e7cf8d9d2a0d4660cdc0c7fdc
#
_entry.id   6761b51e7cf8d9d2a0d4660cdc0c7fdc
#
_cell.length_a   1.000
_cell.length_b   1.000
_cell.length_c   1.000
_cell.angle_alpha   90.00
_cell.angle_beta   90.00
_cell.angle_gamma   90.00
#
_symmetry.space_group_name_H-M   'P 1'
#
loop_
_entity.id
_entity.type
_entity.pdbx_description
1 polymer ?
#
loop_
_entity_poly.entity_id
_entity_poly.type
_entity_poly.pdbx_seq_one_letter_code
_entity_poly.pdbx_strand_id
1 'polypeptide(L)'
;MSADPNDSQPTTHDSPPEADDVADADSVDREDPAGDRPDDAEALAGEVEALREEVDGLEDEREELNERLLRKAAELENVRRRMDREKKRRHVAGKETVLESMLEVLDDFERSLDAAQDLDVSDDPESAYETLEGGVEMVYRKFQDQLQSLGVEPIEAEGEPFDEQLHEAMMRQPSEDAAPGTVLQEIQRGYTMGDRVLRHSRVVVAAEPSENS
;
A
#
# COMPACT_ATOMS: atom_id res chain seq x y z
N MET A 1 -1.59 -10.81 35.43
CA MET A 1 -2.99 -11.16 35.68
C MET A 1 -3.56 -11.48 34.32
N SER A 2 -3.48 -12.77 33.97
CA SER A 2 -4.58 -13.75 33.92
C SER A 2 -5.48 -13.47 32.71
N ALA A 3 -5.76 -14.32 31.78
CA ALA A 3 -5.74 -15.78 31.77
C ALA A 3 -5.87 -16.25 30.30
N ASP A 4 -5.16 -17.28 29.94
CA ASP A 4 -5.59 -18.22 28.92
C ASP A 4 -6.83 -18.97 29.39
N PRO A 5 -7.70 -19.35 28.50
CA PRO A 5 -8.10 -20.73 28.45
C PRO A 5 -8.40 -21.25 27.04
N ASN A 6 -7.93 -22.34 26.64
CA ASN A 6 -8.70 -23.53 26.39
C ASN A 6 -7.90 -24.66 25.76
N ASP A 7 -7.48 -25.53 26.62
CA ASP A 7 -7.16 -26.92 26.34
C ASP A 7 -8.49 -27.70 26.27
N SER A 8 -8.73 -28.36 25.14
CA SER A 8 -9.79 -29.37 25.03
C SER A 8 -9.40 -30.40 24.00
N GLN A 9 -8.68 -31.41 24.44
CA GLN A 9 -8.65 -32.74 23.81
C GLN A 9 -9.93 -33.49 24.15
N PRO A 10 -10.55 -34.20 23.21
CA PRO A 10 -11.38 -35.34 23.53
C PRO A 10 -10.61 -36.64 23.30
N THR A 11 -10.29 -37.29 24.39
CA THR A 11 -9.96 -38.69 24.43
C THR A 11 -11.25 -39.49 24.22
N THR A 12 -11.33 -40.25 23.16
CA THR A 12 -12.28 -41.37 23.08
C THR A 12 -11.50 -42.66 23.00
N HIS A 13 -11.46 -43.28 24.13
CA HIS A 13 -11.15 -44.68 24.35
C HIS A 13 -12.36 -45.48 23.87
N ASP A 14 -12.20 -46.28 22.86
CA ASP A 14 -13.17 -47.30 22.49
C ASP A 14 -12.47 -48.66 22.52
N SER A 15 -12.86 -49.46 23.52
CA SER A 15 -12.45 -50.83 23.73
C SER A 15 -13.38 -51.74 22.91
N PRO A 16 -12.88 -52.85 22.37
CA PRO A 16 -13.71 -53.80 21.62
C PRO A 16 -14.58 -54.65 22.58
N PRO A 17 -15.80 -54.98 22.19
CA PRO A 17 -16.64 -55.88 23.00
C PRO A 17 -16.19 -57.32 22.83
N GLU A 18 -16.25 -57.98 23.98
CA GLU A 18 -15.99 -59.40 24.17
C GLU A 18 -16.97 -60.27 23.36
N ALA A 19 -16.45 -61.44 22.94
CA ALA A 19 -17.15 -62.47 22.24
C ALA A 19 -18.09 -63.19 23.20
N ASP A 20 -19.34 -63.31 22.84
CA ASP A 20 -20.23 -64.32 23.37
C ASP A 20 -20.72 -65.29 22.29
N ASP A 21 -20.43 -66.48 22.55
CA ASP A 21 -20.71 -67.79 22.08
C ASP A 21 -22.16 -67.98 21.58
N VAL A 22 -22.33 -68.33 20.29
CA VAL A 22 -23.51 -69.11 19.86
C VAL A 22 -23.06 -70.11 18.81
N ALA A 23 -22.96 -71.33 19.25
CA ALA A 23 -22.99 -72.48 18.36
C ALA A 23 -24.41 -72.64 17.82
N ASP A 24 -24.60 -72.83 16.56
CA ASP A 24 -25.21 -74.06 15.95
C ASP A 24 -25.34 -73.93 14.45
N ALA A 25 -24.89 -74.95 13.81
CA ALA A 25 -25.25 -75.56 12.55
C ALA A 25 -26.16 -74.83 11.56
N ASP A 26 -25.63 -74.55 10.37
CA ASP A 26 -26.26 -75.00 9.15
C ASP A 26 -25.20 -75.13 8.04
N SER A 27 -25.10 -76.39 7.56
CA SER A 27 -24.25 -76.75 6.46
C SER A 27 -24.85 -76.20 5.15
N VAL A 28 -24.44 -74.99 4.81
CA VAL A 28 -24.66 -74.46 3.46
C VAL A 28 -23.51 -74.93 2.61
N ASP A 29 -23.87 -75.75 1.66
CA ASP A 29 -23.09 -76.19 0.57
C ASP A 29 -22.39 -75.00 -0.11
N ARG A 30 -21.10 -74.83 0.18
CA ARG A 30 -20.26 -73.86 -0.53
C ARG A 30 -19.92 -74.47 -1.87
N GLU A 31 -20.76 -74.22 -2.88
CA GLU A 31 -20.28 -74.22 -4.23
C GLU A 31 -19.06 -73.31 -4.30
N ASP A 32 -17.93 -73.88 -4.47
CA ASP A 32 -16.64 -73.24 -4.73
C ASP A 32 -16.71 -72.65 -6.14
N PRO A 33 -16.76 -71.27 -6.26
CA PRO A 33 -16.69 -70.66 -7.58
C PRO A 33 -15.22 -70.41 -7.96
N ALA A 34 -14.31 -71.25 -7.50
CA ALA A 34 -12.95 -71.22 -7.98
C ALA A 34 -12.84 -71.84 -9.36
N GLY A 35 -13.49 -71.24 -10.30
CA GLY A 35 -13.00 -71.29 -11.68
C GLY A 35 -11.77 -70.45 -11.78
N ASP A 36 -10.66 -70.99 -11.25
CA ASP A 36 -9.33 -70.44 -11.49
C ASP A 36 -9.11 -70.46 -13.01
N ARG A 37 -9.44 -69.35 -13.67
CA ARG A 37 -9.06 -69.10 -15.06
C ARG A 37 -7.65 -68.49 -15.01
N PRO A 38 -6.62 -69.28 -15.42
CA PRO A 38 -5.25 -68.76 -15.44
C PRO A 38 -5.11 -67.50 -16.26
N ASP A 39 -5.97 -67.26 -17.24
CA ASP A 39 -6.01 -66.05 -18.06
C ASP A 39 -6.36 -64.78 -17.25
N ASP A 40 -7.24 -64.91 -16.25
CA ASP A 40 -7.62 -63.75 -15.42
C ASP A 40 -6.49 -63.32 -14.44
N ALA A 41 -5.73 -64.32 -13.95
CA ALA A 41 -4.58 -64.06 -13.06
C ALA A 41 -3.39 -63.44 -13.81
N GLU A 42 -3.17 -63.85 -15.06
CA GLU A 42 -2.10 -63.30 -15.91
C GLU A 42 -2.45 -61.88 -16.38
N ALA A 43 -3.71 -61.62 -16.70
CA ALA A 43 -4.21 -60.26 -17.00
C ALA A 43 -4.07 -59.30 -15.80
N LEU A 44 -4.44 -59.74 -14.61
CA LEU A 44 -4.27 -58.95 -13.37
C LEU A 44 -2.80 -58.69 -13.04
N ALA A 45 -1.92 -59.65 -13.27
CA ALA A 45 -0.48 -59.47 -13.07
C ALA A 45 0.08 -58.43 -14.04
N GLY A 46 -0.36 -58.40 -15.29
CA GLY A 46 0.03 -57.37 -16.28
C GLY A 46 -0.48 -55.98 -15.92
N GLU A 47 -1.71 -55.90 -15.41
CA GLU A 47 -2.27 -54.61 -14.95
C GLU A 47 -1.52 -54.04 -13.72
N VAL A 48 -1.16 -54.92 -12.77
CA VAL A 48 -0.35 -54.53 -11.61
C VAL A 48 1.03 -54.01 -12.02
N GLU A 49 1.66 -54.65 -13.01
CA GLU A 49 2.98 -54.23 -13.52
C GLU A 49 2.87 -52.86 -14.24
N ALA A 50 1.86 -52.67 -15.08
CA ALA A 50 1.60 -51.39 -15.74
C ALA A 50 1.30 -50.24 -14.74
N LEU A 51 0.49 -50.54 -13.71
CA LEU A 51 0.21 -49.54 -12.65
C LEU A 51 1.46 -49.20 -11.82
N ARG A 52 2.37 -50.15 -11.61
CA ARG A 52 3.65 -49.86 -10.93
C ARG A 52 4.55 -48.94 -11.76
N GLU A 53 4.66 -49.21 -13.06
CA GLU A 53 5.40 -48.31 -13.96
C GLU A 53 4.80 -46.91 -14.01
N GLU A 54 3.47 -46.81 -13.99
CA GLU A 54 2.79 -45.51 -13.93
C GLU A 54 3.06 -44.78 -12.59
N VAL A 55 3.02 -45.49 -11.45
CA VAL A 55 3.34 -44.94 -10.13
C VAL A 55 4.78 -44.44 -10.08
N ASP A 56 5.75 -45.23 -10.54
CA ASP A 56 7.15 -44.85 -10.59
C ASP A 56 7.34 -43.60 -11.47
N GLY A 57 6.69 -43.55 -12.64
CA GLY A 57 6.73 -42.35 -13.50
C GLY A 57 6.11 -41.10 -12.86
N LEU A 58 5.00 -41.25 -12.14
CA LEU A 58 4.36 -40.14 -11.41
C LEU A 58 5.19 -39.71 -10.20
N GLU A 59 5.89 -40.61 -9.54
CA GLU A 59 6.82 -40.27 -8.45
C GLU A 59 8.00 -39.48 -8.97
N ASP A 60 8.59 -39.82 -10.09
CA ASP A 60 9.67 -39.08 -10.75
C ASP A 60 9.21 -37.65 -11.15
N GLU A 61 8.03 -37.56 -11.79
CA GLU A 61 7.46 -36.26 -12.18
C GLU A 61 7.19 -35.36 -10.95
N ARG A 62 6.65 -35.96 -9.87
CA ARG A 62 6.41 -35.27 -8.63
C ARG A 62 7.73 -34.73 -8.02
N GLU A 63 8.81 -35.52 -8.06
CA GLU A 63 10.11 -35.11 -7.55
C GLU A 63 10.66 -33.93 -8.38
N GLU A 64 10.61 -34.03 -9.72
CA GLU A 64 11.03 -32.96 -10.62
C GLU A 64 10.23 -31.66 -10.40
N LEU A 65 8.90 -31.78 -10.25
CA LEU A 65 8.03 -30.64 -9.97
C LEU A 65 8.34 -30.00 -8.60
N ASN A 66 8.61 -30.81 -7.58
CA ASN A 66 9.01 -30.32 -6.26
C ASN A 66 10.34 -29.58 -6.33
N GLU A 67 11.33 -30.10 -7.04
CA GLU A 67 12.61 -29.40 -7.23
C GLU A 67 12.41 -28.05 -7.95
N ARG A 68 11.56 -28.02 -8.99
CA ARG A 68 11.22 -26.79 -9.70
C ARG A 68 10.53 -25.78 -8.78
N LEU A 69 9.57 -26.24 -7.96
CA LEU A 69 8.90 -25.40 -6.98
C LEU A 69 9.87 -24.80 -5.96
N LEU A 70 10.76 -25.60 -5.39
CA LEU A 70 11.77 -25.14 -4.44
C LEU A 70 12.72 -24.09 -5.06
N ARG A 71 13.17 -24.35 -6.29
CA ARG A 71 14.00 -23.39 -7.03
C ARG A 71 13.27 -22.08 -7.31
N LYS A 72 12.01 -22.16 -7.76
CA LYS A 72 11.18 -20.96 -7.99
C LYS A 72 10.88 -20.19 -6.71
N ALA A 73 10.61 -20.87 -5.61
CA ALA A 73 10.42 -20.25 -4.30
C ALA A 73 11.68 -19.48 -3.86
N ALA A 74 12.87 -20.08 -4.01
CA ALA A 74 14.13 -19.42 -3.70
C ALA A 74 14.38 -18.20 -4.61
N GLU A 75 14.10 -18.29 -5.91
CA GLU A 75 14.21 -17.19 -6.86
C GLU A 75 13.28 -16.03 -6.46
N LEU A 76 12.01 -16.33 -6.14
CA LEU A 76 11.04 -15.33 -5.70
C LEU A 76 11.49 -14.64 -4.41
N GLU A 77 12.00 -15.38 -3.43
CA GLU A 77 12.52 -14.78 -2.20
C GLU A 77 13.70 -13.84 -2.48
N ASN A 78 14.61 -14.24 -3.34
CA ASN A 78 15.75 -13.41 -3.74
C ASN A 78 15.30 -12.13 -4.47
N VAL A 79 14.34 -12.24 -5.39
CA VAL A 79 13.74 -11.09 -6.08
C VAL A 79 13.07 -10.16 -5.07
N ARG A 80 12.27 -10.70 -4.15
CA ARG A 80 11.59 -9.92 -3.11
C ARG A 80 12.59 -9.14 -2.25
N ARG A 81 13.64 -9.81 -1.75
CA ARG A 81 14.70 -9.16 -0.96
C ARG A 81 15.43 -8.07 -1.74
N ARG A 82 15.63 -8.26 -3.06
CA ARG A 82 16.23 -7.23 -3.91
C ARG A 82 15.30 -6.04 -4.09
N MET A 83 14.03 -6.28 -4.40
CA MET A 83 13.00 -5.24 -4.54
C MET A 83 12.84 -4.40 -3.27
N ASP A 84 12.84 -5.03 -2.08
CA ASP A 84 12.76 -4.32 -0.80
C ASP A 84 13.97 -3.39 -0.58
N ARG A 85 15.17 -3.87 -0.95
CA ARG A 85 16.38 -3.04 -0.88
C ARG A 85 16.34 -1.87 -1.86
N GLU A 86 15.90 -2.11 -3.09
CA GLU A 86 15.75 -1.06 -4.10
C GLU A 86 14.69 -0.03 -3.68
N LYS A 87 13.54 -0.48 -3.16
CA LYS A 87 12.50 0.42 -2.63
C LYS A 87 13.05 1.33 -1.52
N LYS A 88 13.79 0.77 -0.58
CA LYS A 88 14.43 1.56 0.50
C LYS A 88 15.43 2.57 -0.06
N ARG A 89 16.29 2.16 -1.01
CA ARG A 89 17.25 3.07 -1.65
C ARG A 89 16.57 4.21 -2.39
N ARG A 90 15.53 3.92 -3.19
CA ARG A 90 14.77 4.96 -3.91
C ARG A 90 14.09 5.94 -2.96
N HIS A 91 13.56 5.43 -1.83
CA HIS A 91 12.95 6.28 -0.82
C HIS A 91 13.97 7.22 -0.14
N VAL A 92 15.17 6.74 0.12
CA VAL A 92 16.26 7.56 0.68
C VAL A 92 16.71 8.58 -0.37
N ALA A 93 16.99 8.16 -1.59
CA ALA A 93 17.41 9.06 -2.67
C ALA A 93 16.37 10.17 -2.94
N GLY A 94 15.07 9.84 -2.94
CA GLY A 94 14.02 10.85 -3.07
C GLY A 94 14.01 11.87 -1.93
N LYS A 95 14.29 11.43 -0.69
CA LYS A 95 14.43 12.35 0.45
C LYS A 95 15.68 13.23 0.32
N GLU A 96 16.80 12.66 -0.09
CA GLU A 96 18.05 13.39 -0.30
C GLU A 96 17.86 14.51 -1.31
N THR A 97 17.23 14.23 -2.46
CA THR A 97 16.94 15.23 -3.49
C THR A 97 16.11 16.41 -2.93
N VAL A 98 15.04 16.09 -2.16
CA VAL A 98 14.21 17.15 -1.56
C VAL A 98 14.99 17.94 -0.51
N LEU A 99 15.80 17.29 0.31
CA LEU A 99 16.59 17.96 1.34
C LEU A 99 17.66 18.86 0.71
N GLU A 100 18.32 18.41 -0.35
CA GLU A 100 19.31 19.23 -1.08
C GLU A 100 18.67 20.53 -1.61
N SER A 101 17.48 20.43 -2.26
CA SER A 101 16.80 21.63 -2.73
C SER A 101 16.32 22.56 -1.60
N MET A 102 15.96 22.01 -0.43
CA MET A 102 15.62 22.81 0.74
C MET A 102 16.83 23.52 1.36
N LEU A 103 18.00 22.90 1.33
CA LEU A 103 19.24 23.52 1.80
C LEU A 103 19.61 24.73 0.95
N GLU A 104 19.44 24.67 -0.37
CA GLU A 104 19.68 25.84 -1.24
C GLU A 104 18.79 27.03 -0.85
N VAL A 105 17.52 26.77 -0.53
CA VAL A 105 16.60 27.83 -0.06
C VAL A 105 17.02 28.37 1.30
N LEU A 106 17.50 27.49 2.18
CA LEU A 106 18.02 27.89 3.49
C LEU A 106 19.23 28.83 3.36
N ASP A 107 20.18 28.51 2.48
CA ASP A 107 21.36 29.32 2.20
C ASP A 107 20.95 30.73 1.69
N ASP A 108 19.90 30.80 0.86
CA ASP A 108 19.38 32.09 0.38
C ASP A 108 18.69 32.89 1.50
N PHE A 109 17.98 32.20 2.42
CA PHE A 109 17.46 32.87 3.62
C PHE A 109 18.59 33.44 4.52
N GLU A 110 19.61 32.64 4.79
CA GLU A 110 20.77 33.08 5.58
C GLU A 110 21.43 34.29 4.95
N ARG A 111 21.67 34.28 3.64
CA ARG A 111 22.22 35.42 2.89
C ARG A 111 21.33 36.65 2.98
N SER A 112 20.01 36.49 2.92
CA SER A 112 19.07 37.61 3.03
C SER A 112 19.05 38.18 4.44
N LEU A 113 19.18 37.32 5.47
CA LEU A 113 19.27 37.77 6.87
C LEU A 113 20.59 38.52 7.15
N ASP A 114 21.71 38.03 6.61
CA ASP A 114 23.00 38.72 6.76
C ASP A 114 22.97 40.11 6.10
N ALA A 115 22.41 40.16 4.87
CA ALA A 115 22.24 41.45 4.20
C ALA A 115 21.34 42.43 4.98
N ALA A 116 20.28 41.90 5.62
CA ALA A 116 19.39 42.72 6.44
C ALA A 116 20.06 43.24 7.73
N GLN A 117 21.00 42.49 8.31
CA GLN A 117 21.76 42.90 9.50
C GLN A 117 22.78 44.02 9.18
N ASP A 118 23.29 44.02 7.96
CA ASP A 118 24.26 45.04 7.50
C ASP A 118 23.60 46.39 7.11
N LEU A 119 22.24 46.44 7.07
CA LEU A 119 21.50 47.65 6.78
C LEU A 119 21.49 48.58 7.98
N ASP A 120 21.93 49.84 7.78
CA ASP A 120 21.78 50.87 8.81
C ASP A 120 20.38 51.48 8.76
N VAL A 121 19.48 50.91 9.57
CA VAL A 121 18.07 51.34 9.68
C VAL A 121 17.95 52.78 10.21
N SER A 122 19.02 53.33 10.80
CA SER A 122 18.99 54.65 11.41
C SER A 122 19.02 55.79 10.37
N ASP A 123 19.68 55.57 9.23
CA ASP A 123 19.87 56.61 8.21
C ASP A 123 18.72 56.66 7.19
N ASP A 124 18.18 55.50 6.79
CA ASP A 124 17.07 55.40 5.84
C ASP A 124 16.22 54.13 6.06
N PRO A 125 15.21 54.21 6.96
CA PRO A 125 14.35 53.09 7.30
C PRO A 125 13.53 52.55 6.11
N GLU A 126 13.14 53.40 5.16
CA GLU A 126 12.31 53.05 4.00
C GLU A 126 13.12 52.22 3.01
N SER A 127 14.34 52.60 2.69
CA SER A 127 15.26 51.83 1.81
C SER A 127 15.66 50.50 2.46
N ALA A 128 15.83 50.45 3.79
CA ALA A 128 16.11 49.23 4.52
C ALA A 128 14.93 48.24 4.42
N TYR A 129 13.71 48.74 4.53
CA TYR A 129 12.50 47.93 4.40
C TYR A 129 12.35 47.36 2.98
N GLU A 130 12.49 48.21 1.94
CA GLU A 130 12.43 47.80 0.53
C GLU A 130 13.48 46.72 0.19
N THR A 131 14.69 46.86 0.72
CA THR A 131 15.78 45.90 0.52
C THR A 131 15.44 44.54 1.15
N LEU A 132 14.91 44.56 2.38
CA LEU A 132 14.49 43.35 3.09
C LEU A 132 13.32 42.68 2.37
N GLU A 133 12.31 43.46 1.97
CA GLU A 133 11.16 42.93 1.21
C GLU A 133 11.59 42.29 -0.07
N GLY A 134 12.46 42.92 -0.87
CA GLY A 134 13.01 42.37 -2.09
C GLY A 134 13.82 41.10 -1.86
N GLY A 135 14.57 41.00 -0.77
CA GLY A 135 15.29 39.80 -0.35
C GLY A 135 14.34 38.65 -0.04
N VAL A 136 13.30 38.87 0.76
CA VAL A 136 12.29 37.88 1.11
C VAL A 136 11.51 37.42 -0.12
N GLU A 137 11.14 38.37 -1.01
CA GLU A 137 10.43 38.02 -2.24
C GLU A 137 11.29 37.13 -3.17
N MET A 138 12.59 37.42 -3.27
CA MET A 138 13.51 36.57 -4.06
C MET A 138 13.58 35.16 -3.51
N VAL A 139 13.71 34.98 -2.21
CA VAL A 139 13.74 33.67 -1.56
C VAL A 139 12.41 32.94 -1.76
N TYR A 140 11.29 33.65 -1.62
CA TYR A 140 9.96 33.09 -1.84
C TYR A 140 9.80 32.54 -3.28
N ARG A 141 10.21 33.33 -4.29
CA ARG A 141 10.18 32.90 -5.70
C ARG A 141 11.05 31.66 -5.93
N LYS A 142 12.28 31.66 -5.42
CA LYS A 142 13.16 30.49 -5.53
C LYS A 142 12.57 29.27 -4.88
N PHE A 143 11.91 29.41 -3.73
CA PHE A 143 11.23 28.30 -3.06
C PHE A 143 10.10 27.74 -3.94
N GLN A 144 9.31 28.60 -4.57
CA GLN A 144 8.28 28.18 -5.53
C GLN A 144 8.87 27.44 -6.73
N ASP A 145 9.97 27.97 -7.30
CA ASP A 145 10.66 27.34 -8.43
C ASP A 145 11.19 25.95 -8.05
N GLN A 146 11.73 25.79 -6.83
CA GLN A 146 12.17 24.48 -6.33
C GLN A 146 11.02 23.51 -6.15
N LEU A 147 9.88 23.96 -5.61
CA LEU A 147 8.68 23.11 -5.51
C LEU A 147 8.20 22.66 -6.91
N GLN A 148 8.19 23.59 -7.86
CA GLN A 148 7.80 23.27 -9.24
C GLN A 148 8.77 22.27 -9.90
N SER A 149 10.07 22.41 -9.66
CA SER A 149 11.08 21.48 -10.16
C SER A 149 10.88 20.04 -9.63
N LEU A 150 10.31 19.91 -8.43
CA LEU A 150 9.93 18.64 -7.81
C LEU A 150 8.55 18.12 -8.28
N GLY A 151 7.89 18.86 -9.22
CA GLY A 151 6.57 18.52 -9.73
C GLY A 151 5.43 18.89 -8.78
N VAL A 152 5.68 19.82 -7.83
CA VAL A 152 4.66 20.35 -6.92
C VAL A 152 4.07 21.62 -7.51
N GLU A 153 2.77 21.64 -7.71
CA GLU A 153 2.03 22.76 -8.28
C GLU A 153 0.99 23.28 -7.29
N PRO A 154 0.80 24.61 -7.19
CA PRO A 154 -0.25 25.17 -6.37
C PRO A 154 -1.63 24.89 -6.97
N ILE A 155 -2.62 24.71 -6.12
CA ILE A 155 -4.02 24.63 -6.52
C ILE A 155 -4.55 26.06 -6.65
N GLU A 156 -5.05 26.43 -7.81
CA GLU A 156 -5.75 27.70 -8.01
C GLU A 156 -7.20 27.51 -7.60
N ALA A 157 -7.56 28.06 -6.44
CA ALA A 157 -8.88 27.83 -5.86
C ALA A 157 -9.80 29.05 -5.93
N GLU A 158 -9.26 30.28 -5.85
CA GLU A 158 -10.07 31.50 -5.80
C GLU A 158 -10.84 31.75 -7.11
N GLY A 159 -12.14 31.93 -6.97
CA GLY A 159 -13.04 32.14 -8.12
C GLY A 159 -13.52 30.86 -8.81
N GLU A 160 -12.92 29.71 -8.46
CA GLU A 160 -13.30 28.41 -9.03
C GLU A 160 -14.47 27.76 -8.24
N PRO A 161 -15.22 26.84 -8.87
CA PRO A 161 -16.18 26.02 -8.16
C PRO A 161 -15.50 25.16 -7.09
N PHE A 162 -16.15 25.01 -5.94
CA PHE A 162 -15.66 24.13 -4.88
C PHE A 162 -15.61 22.68 -5.35
N ASP A 163 -14.45 22.06 -5.23
CA ASP A 163 -14.20 20.65 -5.53
C ASP A 163 -13.69 19.94 -4.27
N GLU A 164 -14.42 18.93 -3.79
CA GLU A 164 -14.04 18.16 -2.61
C GLU A 164 -12.71 17.41 -2.77
N GLN A 165 -12.26 17.16 -4.00
CA GLN A 165 -10.98 16.49 -4.25
C GLN A 165 -9.78 17.43 -4.08
N LEU A 166 -9.98 18.73 -4.25
CA LEU A 166 -8.92 19.74 -4.23
C LEU A 166 -9.02 20.70 -3.04
N HIS A 167 -10.23 20.92 -2.54
CA HIS A 167 -10.54 21.98 -1.58
C HIS A 167 -11.10 21.43 -0.26
N GLU A 168 -10.78 22.10 0.83
CA GLU A 168 -11.34 21.93 2.17
C GLU A 168 -12.12 23.19 2.56
N ALA A 169 -13.44 23.14 2.60
CA ALA A 169 -14.25 24.29 2.99
C ALA A 169 -14.17 24.51 4.51
N MET A 170 -13.61 25.67 4.91
CA MET A 170 -13.51 26.05 6.32
C MET A 170 -14.76 26.77 6.81
N MET A 171 -15.35 27.59 5.97
CA MET A 171 -16.60 28.29 6.26
C MET A 171 -17.39 28.59 4.98
N ARG A 172 -18.67 28.88 5.16
CA ARG A 172 -19.55 29.39 4.12
C ARG A 172 -19.92 30.83 4.47
N GLN A 173 -19.82 31.71 3.49
CA GLN A 173 -20.13 33.13 3.64
C GLN A 173 -21.18 33.53 2.58
N PRO A 174 -22.27 34.20 2.96
CA PRO A 174 -23.21 34.77 2.00
C PRO A 174 -22.49 35.74 1.06
N SER A 175 -22.75 35.64 -0.24
CA SER A 175 -22.17 36.54 -1.24
C SER A 175 -23.24 36.88 -2.29
N GLU A 176 -23.29 38.16 -2.68
CA GLU A 176 -24.12 38.63 -3.80
C GLU A 176 -23.32 38.63 -5.10
N ASP A 177 -21.99 38.63 -5.02
CA ASP A 177 -21.10 38.76 -6.17
C ASP A 177 -20.66 37.42 -6.76
N ALA A 178 -20.86 36.29 -6.06
CA ALA A 178 -20.45 34.98 -6.49
C ALA A 178 -21.59 33.97 -6.39
N ALA A 179 -21.63 33.04 -7.35
CA ALA A 179 -22.59 31.96 -7.32
C ALA A 179 -22.39 31.06 -6.10
N PRO A 180 -23.47 30.54 -5.48
CA PRO A 180 -23.33 29.58 -4.38
C PRO A 180 -22.46 28.38 -4.78
N GLY A 181 -21.53 28.02 -3.91
CA GLY A 181 -20.56 26.96 -4.17
C GLY A 181 -19.24 27.42 -4.82
N THR A 182 -19.08 28.70 -5.13
CA THR A 182 -17.82 29.28 -5.62
C THR A 182 -16.88 29.56 -4.45
N VAL A 183 -15.60 29.36 -4.63
CA VAL A 183 -14.55 29.72 -3.67
C VAL A 183 -14.37 31.24 -3.67
N LEU A 184 -14.64 31.89 -2.54
CA LEU A 184 -14.52 33.34 -2.37
C LEU A 184 -13.09 33.75 -2.02
N GLN A 185 -12.43 32.96 -1.19
CA GLN A 185 -11.08 33.25 -0.69
C GLN A 185 -10.35 31.97 -0.37
N GLU A 186 -9.06 31.95 -0.66
CA GLU A 186 -8.13 30.90 -0.21
C GLU A 186 -7.45 31.34 1.11
N ILE A 187 -7.77 30.64 2.21
CA ILE A 187 -7.15 30.90 3.53
C ILE A 187 -5.75 30.29 3.58
N GLN A 188 -5.59 29.12 3.00
CA GLN A 188 -4.33 28.39 2.92
C GLN A 188 -4.22 27.68 1.58
N ARG A 189 -3.14 27.97 0.88
CA ARG A 189 -2.86 27.43 -0.44
C ARG A 189 -2.66 25.92 -0.42
N GLY A 190 -3.37 25.21 -1.29
CA GLY A 190 -3.21 23.79 -1.53
C GLY A 190 -2.11 23.52 -2.56
N TYR A 191 -1.66 22.26 -2.59
CA TYR A 191 -0.64 21.82 -3.53
C TYR A 191 -0.90 20.39 -4.01
N THR A 192 -0.60 20.14 -5.28
CA THR A 192 -0.62 18.82 -5.91
C THR A 192 0.78 18.40 -6.33
N MET A 193 1.00 17.10 -6.54
CA MET A 193 2.19 16.55 -7.18
C MET A 193 1.73 15.47 -8.16
N GLY A 194 1.73 15.79 -9.45
CA GLY A 194 1.06 15.00 -10.47
C GLY A 194 -0.41 14.80 -10.12
N ASP A 195 -0.90 13.56 -10.12
CA ASP A 195 -2.31 13.23 -9.80
C ASP A 195 -2.61 13.18 -8.28
N ARG A 196 -1.64 13.50 -7.43
CA ARG A 196 -1.78 13.38 -5.99
C ARG A 196 -1.89 14.74 -5.31
N VAL A 197 -2.94 14.95 -4.54
CA VAL A 197 -3.06 16.10 -3.65
C VAL A 197 -2.15 15.89 -2.44
N LEU A 198 -1.19 16.80 -2.26
CA LEU A 198 -0.31 16.86 -1.09
C LEU A 198 -1.00 17.53 0.09
N ARG A 199 -1.75 18.58 -0.21
CA ARG A 199 -2.55 19.36 0.75
C ARG A 199 -3.68 20.04 0.01
N HIS A 200 -4.91 19.93 0.52
CA HIS A 200 -6.07 20.65 -0.03
C HIS A 200 -5.95 22.16 0.21
N SER A 201 -6.48 22.97 -0.71
CA SER A 201 -6.66 24.41 -0.45
C SER A 201 -7.77 24.60 0.57
N ARG A 202 -7.49 25.32 1.65
CA ARG A 202 -8.48 25.65 2.66
C ARG A 202 -9.17 26.95 2.26
N VAL A 203 -10.47 26.88 2.04
CA VAL A 203 -11.21 27.92 1.35
C VAL A 203 -12.47 28.37 2.10
N VAL A 204 -12.91 29.61 1.80
CA VAL A 204 -14.22 30.14 2.11
C VAL A 204 -15.09 29.97 0.87
N VAL A 205 -16.27 29.39 1.02
CA VAL A 205 -17.18 29.10 -0.08
C VAL A 205 -18.42 29.99 -0.02
N ALA A 206 -18.86 30.50 -1.17
CA ALA A 206 -20.09 31.28 -1.28
C ALA A 206 -21.31 30.45 -0.84
N ALA A 207 -22.12 31.00 0.04
CA ALA A 207 -23.44 30.53 0.37
C ALA A 207 -24.51 31.39 -0.33
N GLU A 208 -25.73 30.91 -0.39
CA GLU A 208 -26.84 31.73 -0.83
C GLU A 208 -26.96 33.00 0.02
N PRO A 209 -27.25 34.18 -0.59
CA PRO A 209 -27.53 35.37 0.16
C PRO A 209 -28.63 35.09 1.19
N SER A 210 -28.37 35.36 2.47
CA SER A 210 -29.45 35.27 3.45
C SER A 210 -30.47 36.37 3.15
N GLU A 211 -31.63 35.99 2.61
CA GLU A 211 -32.79 36.87 2.57
C GLU A 211 -33.16 37.21 4.02
N ASN A 212 -32.54 38.27 4.51
CA ASN A 212 -32.87 38.78 5.84
C ASN A 212 -33.97 39.85 5.65
N SER A 213 -35.17 39.45 6.06
CA SER A 213 -36.31 40.34 6.23
C SER A 213 -36.11 41.40 7.27
#